data_061510c38356818d29919950af2fc522
#
_entry.id   061510c38356818d29919950af2fc522
#
_cell.length_a   1.000
_cell.length_b   1.000
_cell.length_c   1.000
_cell.angle_alpha   90.00
_cell.angle_beta   90.00
_cell.angle_gamma   90.00
#
_symmetry.space_group_name_H-M   'P 1'
#
loop_
_entity.id
_entity.type
_entity.pdbx_description
1 polymer ?
#
loop_
_entity_poly.entity_id
_entity_poly.type
_entity_poly.pdbx_seq_one_letter_code
_entity_poly.pdbx_strand_id
1 'polypeptide(L)'
;NLSESTLHSLKELLENSCAIAKKIASTQIHIFTIDDLEWLASKSYNIAMSCQNGELNSFVGLFYKICIAFIDLISPDIEAERGEQLILWKVRATIFGILNTCLDCSLGASEWIAIREKCLELKGVVYKQNDTDSNWKECLQQIIVIHFQAELSLGSSQSLHDIVLECKGFKPAVCNDMYDLFIQLITDSERQISNQKRKQLIGLVISQAIKNIEPSQVKNIITWMRLLMEVSGDRKSVV
;
A
#
# COMPACT_ATOMS: atom_id res chain seq x y z
N ASN A 1 14.03 -13.39 -18.79
CA ASN A 1 12.57 -13.25 -18.85
C ASN A 1 11.95 -14.54 -18.34
N LEU A 2 11.19 -14.45 -17.24
CA LEU A 2 10.41 -15.58 -16.71
C LEU A 2 9.20 -15.79 -17.64
N SER A 3 9.04 -17.00 -18.20
CA SER A 3 7.83 -17.32 -18.96
C SER A 3 6.67 -17.66 -17.99
N GLU A 4 5.42 -17.50 -18.42
CA GLU A 4 4.25 -17.86 -17.62
C GLU A 4 4.29 -19.34 -17.18
N SER A 5 4.72 -20.25 -18.05
CA SER A 5 4.87 -21.66 -17.69
C SER A 5 5.90 -21.89 -16.58
N THR A 6 7.01 -21.14 -16.60
CA THR A 6 8.01 -21.17 -15.53
C THR A 6 7.43 -20.66 -14.22
N LEU A 7 6.63 -19.57 -14.27
CA LEU A 7 6.00 -18.99 -13.09
C LEU A 7 4.95 -19.93 -12.49
N HIS A 8 4.16 -20.64 -13.30
CA HIS A 8 3.24 -21.68 -12.82
C HIS A 8 3.98 -22.81 -12.10
N SER A 9 5.06 -23.32 -12.67
CA SER A 9 5.87 -24.38 -12.03
C SER A 9 6.52 -23.90 -10.73
N LEU A 10 7.04 -22.66 -10.69
CA LEU A 10 7.62 -22.06 -9.47
C LEU A 10 6.54 -21.87 -8.40
N LYS A 11 5.36 -21.41 -8.77
CA LYS A 11 4.21 -21.29 -7.86
C LYS A 11 3.91 -22.63 -7.19
N GLU A 12 3.67 -23.68 -7.97
CA GLU A 12 3.35 -25.02 -7.46
C GLU A 12 4.44 -25.55 -6.53
N LEU A 13 5.71 -25.38 -6.90
CA LEU A 13 6.85 -25.78 -6.10
C LEU A 13 6.86 -25.07 -4.73
N LEU A 14 6.69 -23.75 -4.72
CA LEU A 14 6.73 -22.93 -3.49
C LEU A 14 5.48 -23.18 -2.63
N GLU A 15 4.29 -23.32 -3.21
CA GLU A 15 3.07 -23.67 -2.48
C GLU A 15 3.19 -25.04 -1.81
N ASN A 16 3.71 -26.03 -2.53
CA ASN A 16 3.97 -27.37 -1.98
C ASN A 16 5.01 -27.33 -0.86
N SER A 17 6.10 -26.58 -1.04
CA SER A 17 7.12 -26.41 -0.01
C SER A 17 6.53 -25.74 1.25
N CYS A 18 5.68 -24.73 1.10
CA CYS A 18 5.00 -24.07 2.20
C CYS A 18 4.02 -25.03 2.91
N ALA A 19 3.27 -25.83 2.17
CA ALA A 19 2.35 -26.83 2.74
C ALA A 19 3.10 -27.91 3.53
N ILE A 20 4.24 -28.39 3.00
CA ILE A 20 5.12 -29.34 3.69
C ILE A 20 5.67 -28.69 4.96
N ALA A 21 6.21 -27.47 4.89
CA ALA A 21 6.76 -26.77 6.05
C ALA A 21 5.71 -26.57 7.15
N LYS A 22 4.47 -26.19 6.81
CA LYS A 22 3.35 -26.08 7.74
C LYS A 22 3.01 -27.41 8.43
N LYS A 23 2.94 -28.48 7.65
CA LYS A 23 2.66 -29.82 8.17
C LYS A 23 3.76 -30.30 9.13
N ILE A 24 5.01 -30.03 8.79
CA ILE A 24 6.17 -30.41 9.59
C ILE A 24 6.26 -29.59 10.89
N ALA A 25 6.01 -28.28 10.83
CA ALA A 25 5.98 -27.42 12.01
C ALA A 25 4.98 -27.93 13.07
N SER A 26 3.88 -28.57 12.66
CA SER A 26 2.91 -29.18 13.58
C SER A 26 3.40 -30.50 14.23
N THR A 27 4.48 -31.12 13.71
CA THR A 27 4.97 -32.43 14.15
C THR A 27 6.25 -32.39 14.97
N GLN A 28 6.74 -31.20 15.34
CA GLN A 28 8.02 -30.98 16.06
C GLN A 28 9.28 -31.49 15.32
N ILE A 29 9.18 -31.85 14.05
CA ILE A 29 10.32 -32.23 13.23
C ILE A 29 10.81 -30.99 12.48
N HIS A 30 11.98 -30.47 12.83
CA HIS A 30 12.57 -29.30 12.19
C HIS A 30 13.36 -29.72 10.94
N ILE A 31 12.69 -29.89 9.79
CA ILE A 31 13.35 -30.15 8.50
C ILE A 31 13.82 -28.83 7.86
N PHE A 32 13.04 -27.74 8.00
CA PHE A 32 13.42 -26.42 7.53
C PHE A 32 14.03 -25.61 8.67
N THR A 33 15.21 -25.08 8.43
CA THR A 33 15.83 -24.08 9.32
C THR A 33 15.17 -22.71 9.12
N ILE A 34 15.41 -21.79 10.05
CA ILE A 34 14.99 -20.38 9.90
C ILE A 34 15.60 -19.81 8.61
N ASP A 35 16.86 -20.11 8.31
CA ASP A 35 17.55 -19.63 7.11
C ASP A 35 16.90 -20.15 5.83
N ASP A 36 16.43 -21.40 5.81
CA ASP A 36 15.71 -21.97 4.67
C ASP A 36 14.39 -21.25 4.44
N LEU A 37 13.63 -20.97 5.51
CA LEU A 37 12.35 -20.28 5.43
C LEU A 37 12.53 -18.82 4.96
N GLU A 38 13.54 -18.13 5.48
CA GLU A 38 13.91 -16.78 5.03
C GLU A 38 14.35 -16.77 3.56
N TRP A 39 15.16 -17.74 3.16
CA TRP A 39 15.57 -17.87 1.77
C TRP A 39 14.36 -18.06 0.84
N LEU A 40 13.41 -18.94 1.20
CA LEU A 40 12.18 -19.17 0.45
C LEU A 40 11.29 -17.91 0.42
N ALA A 41 11.16 -17.20 1.54
CA ALA A 41 10.44 -15.93 1.59
C ALA A 41 11.08 -14.87 0.69
N SER A 42 12.42 -14.71 0.76
CA SER A 42 13.18 -13.79 -0.09
C SER A 42 13.05 -14.12 -1.57
N LYS A 43 13.12 -15.40 -1.95
CA LYS A 43 12.92 -15.82 -3.35
C LYS A 43 11.52 -15.50 -3.85
N SER A 44 10.50 -15.78 -3.03
CA SER A 44 9.11 -15.48 -3.37
C SER A 44 8.90 -13.95 -3.56
N TYR A 45 9.48 -13.14 -2.66
CA TYR A 45 9.45 -11.68 -2.77
C TYR A 45 10.10 -11.18 -4.07
N ASN A 46 11.31 -11.68 -4.40
CA ASN A 46 12.03 -11.27 -5.59
C ASN A 46 11.33 -11.69 -6.88
N ILE A 47 10.66 -12.85 -6.89
CA ILE A 47 9.82 -13.28 -8.02
C ILE A 47 8.64 -12.32 -8.18
N ALA A 48 7.95 -11.95 -7.09
CA ALA A 48 6.86 -10.98 -7.13
C ALA A 48 7.30 -9.64 -7.73
N MET A 49 8.44 -9.10 -7.27
CA MET A 49 9.03 -7.87 -7.81
C MET A 49 9.37 -7.99 -9.31
N SER A 50 9.90 -9.14 -9.72
CA SER A 50 10.21 -9.40 -11.14
C SER A 50 8.96 -9.47 -12.00
N CYS A 51 7.87 -10.07 -11.47
CA CYS A 51 6.57 -10.11 -12.14
C CYS A 51 5.97 -8.70 -12.28
N GLN A 52 6.07 -7.87 -11.25
CA GLN A 52 5.59 -6.49 -11.27
C GLN A 52 6.31 -5.66 -12.34
N ASN A 53 7.64 -5.76 -12.41
CA ASN A 53 8.45 -5.08 -13.42
C ASN A 53 8.23 -5.62 -14.85
N GLY A 54 7.78 -6.86 -14.98
CA GLY A 54 7.52 -7.53 -16.26
C GLY A 54 6.05 -7.51 -16.70
N GLU A 55 5.18 -6.71 -16.03
CA GLU A 55 3.74 -6.61 -16.30
C GLU A 55 2.96 -7.93 -16.15
N LEU A 56 3.49 -8.87 -15.37
CA LEU A 56 2.87 -10.16 -15.06
C LEU A 56 2.02 -10.08 -13.79
N ASN A 57 1.09 -9.12 -13.76
CA ASN A 57 0.33 -8.71 -12.57
C ASN A 57 -0.46 -9.85 -11.91
N SER A 58 -0.92 -10.86 -12.68
CA SER A 58 -1.64 -12.02 -12.15
C SER A 58 -0.82 -12.86 -11.15
N PHE A 59 0.51 -12.81 -11.22
CA PHE A 59 1.40 -13.55 -10.35
C PHE A 59 1.91 -12.74 -9.15
N VAL A 60 1.89 -11.41 -9.23
CA VAL A 60 2.46 -10.51 -8.21
C VAL A 60 1.86 -10.78 -6.83
N GLY A 61 0.55 -10.65 -6.70
CA GLY A 61 -0.14 -10.84 -5.42
C GLY A 61 0.02 -12.26 -4.86
N LEU A 62 0.14 -13.25 -5.75
CA LEU A 62 0.33 -14.64 -5.37
C LEU A 62 1.69 -14.87 -4.70
N PHE A 63 2.79 -14.41 -5.33
CA PHE A 63 4.13 -14.60 -4.78
C PHE A 63 4.35 -13.79 -3.50
N TYR A 64 3.71 -12.62 -3.34
CA TYR A 64 3.71 -11.91 -2.05
C TYR A 64 2.98 -12.71 -0.96
N LYS A 65 1.86 -13.35 -1.26
CA LYS A 65 1.15 -14.24 -0.30
C LYS A 65 2.02 -15.42 0.12
N ILE A 66 2.75 -16.04 -0.81
CA ILE A 66 3.68 -17.13 -0.52
C ILE A 66 4.84 -16.63 0.35
N CYS A 67 5.40 -15.46 0.06
CA CYS A 67 6.42 -14.83 0.91
C CYS A 67 5.95 -14.67 2.36
N ILE A 68 4.77 -14.07 2.56
CA ILE A 68 4.16 -13.89 3.87
C ILE A 68 3.97 -15.24 4.57
N ALA A 69 3.50 -16.25 3.84
CA ALA A 69 3.26 -17.58 4.39
C ALA A 69 4.53 -18.27 4.89
N PHE A 70 5.70 -18.03 4.27
CA PHE A 70 6.98 -18.53 4.79
C PHE A 70 7.45 -17.73 6.02
N ILE A 71 7.27 -16.40 6.04
CA ILE A 71 7.60 -15.57 7.20
C ILE A 71 6.76 -16.00 8.41
N ASP A 72 5.47 -16.32 8.22
CA ASP A 72 4.57 -16.77 9.29
C ASP A 72 4.94 -18.13 9.90
N LEU A 73 5.80 -18.90 9.24
CA LEU A 73 6.33 -20.17 9.75
C LEU A 73 7.59 -20.00 10.62
N ILE A 74 8.21 -18.83 10.58
CA ILE A 74 9.40 -18.53 11.37
C ILE A 74 8.97 -18.30 12.81
N SER A 75 9.65 -19.00 13.74
CA SER A 75 9.39 -18.86 15.18
C SER A 75 9.57 -17.40 15.63
N PRO A 76 8.74 -16.89 16.56
CA PRO A 76 8.95 -15.59 17.17
C PRO A 76 10.21 -15.52 18.06
N ASP A 77 10.80 -16.65 18.44
CA ASP A 77 11.99 -16.74 19.29
C ASP A 77 13.30 -16.54 18.49
N ILE A 78 13.37 -15.48 17.71
CA ILE A 78 14.55 -15.07 16.93
C ILE A 78 15.15 -13.79 17.51
N GLU A 79 16.41 -13.51 17.15
CA GLU A 79 17.07 -12.26 17.51
C GLU A 79 16.21 -11.04 17.12
N ALA A 80 16.13 -10.04 18.01
CA ALA A 80 15.21 -8.91 17.85
C ALA A 80 15.41 -8.17 16.53
N GLU A 81 16.66 -7.92 16.10
CA GLU A 81 16.98 -7.23 14.85
C GLU A 81 16.50 -8.02 13.63
N ARG A 82 16.72 -9.34 13.63
CA ARG A 82 16.25 -10.24 12.58
C ARG A 82 14.73 -10.29 12.53
N GLY A 83 14.08 -10.32 13.70
CA GLY A 83 12.63 -10.27 13.82
C GLY A 83 12.03 -8.98 13.24
N GLU A 84 12.64 -7.83 13.53
CA GLU A 84 12.22 -6.54 12.98
C GLU A 84 12.32 -6.52 11.45
N GLN A 85 13.40 -7.04 10.88
CA GLN A 85 13.58 -7.13 9.44
C GLN A 85 12.53 -8.02 8.76
N LEU A 86 12.17 -9.15 9.36
CA LEU A 86 11.12 -10.03 8.85
C LEU A 86 9.74 -9.39 8.92
N ILE A 87 9.44 -8.65 9.99
CA ILE A 87 8.20 -7.89 10.10
C ILE A 87 8.14 -6.83 9.00
N LEU A 88 9.23 -6.12 8.73
CA LEU A 88 9.32 -5.13 7.64
C LEU A 88 9.06 -5.78 6.27
N TRP A 89 9.65 -6.93 5.99
CA TRP A 89 9.39 -7.67 4.76
C TRP A 89 7.93 -8.09 4.63
N LYS A 90 7.34 -8.59 5.71
CA LYS A 90 5.92 -8.98 5.75
C LYS A 90 5.02 -7.78 5.48
N VAL A 91 5.29 -6.64 6.10
CA VAL A 91 4.54 -5.39 5.88
C VAL A 91 4.65 -4.96 4.42
N ARG A 92 5.86 -4.91 3.86
CA ARG A 92 6.08 -4.55 2.45
C ARG A 92 5.38 -5.50 1.49
N ALA A 93 5.52 -6.81 1.69
CA ALA A 93 4.85 -7.81 0.85
C ALA A 93 3.32 -7.65 0.91
N THR A 94 2.77 -7.33 2.08
CA THR A 94 1.34 -7.07 2.24
C THR A 94 0.92 -5.81 1.50
N ILE A 95 1.66 -4.70 1.64
CA ILE A 95 1.39 -3.43 0.93
C ILE A 95 1.38 -3.66 -0.58
N PHE A 96 2.40 -4.28 -1.14
CA PHE A 96 2.50 -4.52 -2.58
C PHE A 96 1.43 -5.49 -3.08
N GLY A 97 1.07 -6.50 -2.27
CA GLY A 97 -0.06 -7.38 -2.56
C GLY A 97 -1.40 -6.62 -2.64
N ILE A 98 -1.64 -5.67 -1.73
CA ILE A 98 -2.83 -4.81 -1.74
C ILE A 98 -2.79 -3.86 -2.95
N LEU A 99 -1.66 -3.19 -3.22
CA LEU A 99 -1.50 -2.31 -4.37
C LEU A 99 -1.81 -3.04 -5.68
N ASN A 100 -1.31 -4.26 -5.83
CA ASN A 100 -1.63 -5.08 -7.01
C ASN A 100 -3.13 -5.41 -7.08
N THR A 101 -3.80 -5.65 -5.95
CA THR A 101 -5.25 -5.86 -5.91
C THR A 101 -6.00 -4.58 -6.32
N CYS A 102 -5.54 -3.40 -5.87
CA CYS A 102 -6.15 -2.11 -6.22
C CYS A 102 -6.06 -1.75 -7.72
N LEU A 103 -5.22 -2.45 -8.51
CA LEU A 103 -5.20 -2.30 -9.97
C LEU A 103 -6.43 -2.93 -10.65
N ASP A 104 -7.16 -3.79 -9.95
CA ASP A 104 -8.41 -4.36 -10.44
C ASP A 104 -9.56 -3.35 -10.29
N CYS A 105 -10.03 -2.82 -11.40
CA CYS A 105 -11.13 -1.84 -11.44
C CYS A 105 -12.50 -2.45 -11.05
N SER A 106 -12.59 -3.77 -10.82
CA SER A 106 -13.84 -4.49 -10.52
C SER A 106 -14.08 -4.69 -9.03
N LEU A 107 -13.23 -4.14 -8.14
CA LEU A 107 -13.35 -4.31 -6.70
C LEU A 107 -14.71 -3.81 -6.17
N GLY A 108 -15.42 -4.70 -5.47
CA GLY A 108 -16.66 -4.39 -4.78
C GLY A 108 -16.44 -3.80 -3.37
N ALA A 109 -17.52 -3.46 -2.71
CA ALA A 109 -17.48 -2.87 -1.36
C ALA A 109 -16.84 -3.81 -0.32
N SER A 110 -17.05 -5.14 -0.44
CA SER A 110 -16.47 -6.12 0.48
C SER A 110 -14.95 -6.15 0.42
N GLU A 111 -14.38 -6.06 -0.78
CA GLU A 111 -12.94 -6.02 -1.00
C GLU A 111 -12.35 -4.72 -0.44
N TRP A 112 -12.99 -3.58 -0.67
CA TRP A 112 -12.56 -2.30 -0.12
C TRP A 112 -12.62 -2.26 1.41
N ILE A 113 -13.63 -2.89 2.02
CA ILE A 113 -13.69 -3.05 3.48
C ILE A 113 -12.51 -3.88 3.98
N ALA A 114 -12.20 -5.00 3.33
CA ALA A 114 -11.06 -5.85 3.71
C ALA A 114 -9.72 -5.10 3.56
N ILE A 115 -9.55 -4.31 2.49
CA ILE A 115 -8.35 -3.47 2.28
C ILE A 115 -8.23 -2.43 3.40
N ARG A 116 -9.33 -1.73 3.74
CA ARG A 116 -9.36 -0.76 4.83
C ARG A 116 -8.93 -1.38 6.16
N GLU A 117 -9.52 -2.52 6.53
CA GLU A 117 -9.19 -3.22 7.77
C GLU A 117 -7.72 -3.64 7.80
N LYS A 118 -7.20 -4.10 6.67
CA LYS A 118 -5.78 -4.46 6.57
C LYS A 118 -4.86 -3.24 6.68
N CYS A 119 -5.24 -2.09 6.13
CA CYS A 119 -4.51 -0.83 6.33
C CYS A 119 -4.45 -0.42 7.81
N LEU A 120 -5.56 -0.57 8.54
CA LEU A 120 -5.61 -0.26 9.97
C LEU A 120 -4.72 -1.21 10.78
N GLU A 121 -4.73 -2.51 10.47
CA GLU A 121 -3.83 -3.50 11.07
C GLU A 121 -2.36 -3.12 10.84
N LEU A 122 -1.99 -2.84 9.58
CA LEU A 122 -0.62 -2.48 9.19
C LEU A 122 -0.16 -1.19 9.87
N LYS A 123 -1.01 -0.16 9.96
CA LYS A 123 -0.71 1.06 10.73
C LYS A 123 -0.38 0.72 12.18
N GLY A 124 -1.17 -0.14 12.80
CA GLY A 124 -0.94 -0.59 14.17
C GLY A 124 0.41 -1.32 14.36
N VAL A 125 0.91 -2.01 13.33
CA VAL A 125 2.25 -2.61 13.34
C VAL A 125 3.33 -1.53 13.19
N VAL A 126 3.19 -0.65 12.18
CA VAL A 126 4.21 0.36 11.86
C VAL A 126 4.38 1.39 12.99
N TYR A 127 3.31 1.83 13.64
CA TYR A 127 3.38 2.78 14.76
C TYR A 127 4.09 2.24 16.01
N LYS A 128 4.27 0.91 16.11
CA LYS A 128 5.04 0.30 17.20
C LYS A 128 6.54 0.26 16.94
N GLN A 129 6.95 0.55 15.70
CA GLN A 129 8.34 0.51 15.27
C GLN A 129 9.04 1.84 15.54
N ASN A 130 10.36 1.85 15.40
CA ASN A 130 11.16 3.05 15.62
C ASN A 130 10.85 4.13 14.57
N ASP A 131 10.39 5.29 15.02
CA ASP A 131 9.98 6.43 14.16
C ASP A 131 11.18 7.08 13.41
N THR A 132 12.41 6.72 13.72
CA THR A 132 13.59 7.27 13.03
C THR A 132 13.96 6.54 11.74
N ASP A 133 13.52 5.29 11.55
CA ASP A 133 13.84 4.51 10.35
C ASP A 133 13.00 4.94 9.15
N SER A 134 13.70 5.30 8.07
CA SER A 134 13.08 5.71 6.79
C SER A 134 12.22 4.63 6.14
N ASN A 135 12.56 3.35 6.36
CA ASN A 135 11.82 2.22 5.78
C ASN A 135 10.39 2.13 6.35
N TRP A 136 10.25 2.33 7.67
CA TRP A 136 8.94 2.32 8.31
C TRP A 136 8.10 3.53 7.91
N LYS A 137 8.73 4.70 7.74
CA LYS A 137 8.07 5.91 7.23
C LYS A 137 7.55 5.73 5.81
N GLU A 138 8.33 5.09 4.94
CA GLU A 138 7.91 4.76 3.59
C GLU A 138 6.72 3.80 3.58
N CYS A 139 6.76 2.74 4.40
CA CYS A 139 5.62 1.84 4.56
C CYS A 139 4.37 2.58 5.04
N LEU A 140 4.50 3.44 6.06
CA LEU A 140 3.37 4.22 6.58
C LEU A 140 2.77 5.14 5.51
N GLN A 141 3.60 5.81 4.73
CA GLN A 141 3.17 6.66 3.61
C GLN A 141 2.32 5.87 2.61
N GLN A 142 2.80 4.71 2.18
CA GLN A 142 2.07 3.85 1.24
C GLN A 142 0.74 3.36 1.84
N ILE A 143 0.74 2.94 3.10
CA ILE A 143 -0.47 2.49 3.79
C ILE A 143 -1.51 3.62 3.88
N ILE A 144 -1.08 4.86 4.16
CA ILE A 144 -1.98 6.01 4.24
C ILE A 144 -2.64 6.28 2.89
N VAL A 145 -1.89 6.21 1.78
CA VAL A 145 -2.42 6.42 0.43
C VAL A 145 -3.44 5.33 0.07
N ILE A 146 -3.12 4.06 0.35
CA ILE A 146 -4.05 2.94 0.11
C ILE A 146 -5.31 3.08 0.97
N HIS A 147 -5.15 3.47 2.24
CA HIS A 147 -6.27 3.70 3.15
C HIS A 147 -7.18 4.83 2.65
N PHE A 148 -6.58 5.92 2.15
CA PHE A 148 -7.34 7.01 1.52
C PHE A 148 -8.15 6.51 0.32
N GLN A 149 -7.55 5.72 -0.56
CA GLN A 149 -8.22 5.13 -1.72
C GLN A 149 -9.40 4.23 -1.30
N ALA A 150 -9.20 3.39 -0.28
CA ALA A 150 -10.26 2.52 0.23
C ALA A 150 -11.44 3.31 0.81
N GLU A 151 -11.17 4.33 1.64
CA GLU A 151 -12.23 5.18 2.21
C GLU A 151 -12.92 6.04 1.14
N LEU A 152 -12.20 6.47 0.10
CA LEU A 152 -12.76 7.16 -1.05
C LEU A 152 -13.77 6.26 -1.79
N SER A 153 -13.38 5.00 -2.05
CA SER A 153 -14.23 4.00 -2.72
C SER A 153 -15.44 3.61 -1.86
N LEU A 154 -15.32 3.59 -0.53
CA LEU A 154 -16.40 3.32 0.41
C LEU A 154 -17.29 4.55 0.68
N GLY A 155 -16.88 5.73 0.25
CA GLY A 155 -17.65 6.94 0.40
C GLY A 155 -17.63 7.60 1.79
N SER A 156 -16.67 7.26 2.66
CA SER A 156 -16.57 7.73 4.04
C SER A 156 -15.91 9.10 4.14
N SER A 157 -16.68 10.16 4.37
CA SER A 157 -16.15 11.54 4.35
C SER A 157 -15.34 11.91 5.60
N GLN A 158 -15.73 11.42 6.79
CA GLN A 158 -15.02 11.74 8.03
C GLN A 158 -13.63 11.08 8.07
N SER A 159 -13.57 9.80 7.73
CA SER A 159 -12.29 9.07 7.67
C SER A 159 -11.30 9.71 6.69
N LEU A 160 -11.77 10.18 5.53
CA LEU A 160 -10.93 10.89 4.55
C LEU A 160 -10.33 12.17 5.13
N HIS A 161 -11.11 12.93 5.90
CA HIS A 161 -10.59 14.12 6.60
C HIS A 161 -9.47 13.77 7.58
N ASP A 162 -9.67 12.73 8.39
CA ASP A 162 -8.72 12.30 9.40
C ASP A 162 -7.41 11.79 8.77
N ILE A 163 -7.51 11.06 7.65
CA ILE A 163 -6.34 10.58 6.87
C ILE A 163 -5.53 11.75 6.31
N VAL A 164 -6.18 12.78 5.76
CA VAL A 164 -5.47 13.97 5.26
C VAL A 164 -4.76 14.71 6.40
N LEU A 165 -5.32 14.72 7.62
CA LEU A 165 -4.67 15.30 8.79
C LEU A 165 -3.48 14.48 9.28
N GLU A 166 -3.52 13.17 9.13
CA GLU A 166 -2.44 12.24 9.53
C GLU A 166 -1.12 12.54 8.78
N CYS A 167 -1.22 13.06 7.55
CA CYS A 167 -0.03 13.43 6.76
C CYS A 167 0.87 14.49 7.40
N LYS A 168 0.38 15.26 8.37
CA LYS A 168 1.17 16.31 9.06
C LYS A 168 2.39 15.79 9.83
N GLY A 169 2.43 14.48 10.12
CA GLY A 169 3.58 13.84 10.78
C GLY A 169 4.80 13.67 9.87
N PHE A 170 4.67 13.90 8.57
CA PHE A 170 5.75 13.74 7.60
C PHE A 170 6.45 15.06 7.28
N LYS A 171 7.64 14.97 6.66
CA LYS A 171 8.33 16.14 6.12
C LYS A 171 7.49 16.79 5.01
N PRO A 172 7.55 18.14 4.84
CA PRO A 172 6.71 18.85 3.87
C PRO A 172 6.77 18.29 2.43
N ALA A 173 7.95 17.92 1.94
CA ALA A 173 8.09 17.31 0.62
C ALA A 173 7.26 16.02 0.49
N VAL A 174 7.37 15.12 1.47
CA VAL A 174 6.62 13.85 1.52
C VAL A 174 5.12 14.10 1.61
N CYS A 175 4.70 15.07 2.44
CA CYS A 175 3.29 15.46 2.53
C CYS A 175 2.73 15.87 1.17
N ASN A 176 3.48 16.64 0.39
CA ASN A 176 3.03 17.11 -0.91
C ASN A 176 2.92 15.99 -1.93
N ASP A 177 3.85 15.04 -1.95
CA ASP A 177 3.75 13.86 -2.81
C ASP A 177 2.48 13.06 -2.48
N MET A 178 2.15 12.93 -1.20
CA MET A 178 0.91 12.28 -0.75
C MET A 178 -0.33 13.09 -1.17
N TYR A 179 -0.30 14.41 -1.05
CA TYR A 179 -1.40 15.28 -1.46
C TYR A 179 -1.62 15.25 -2.98
N ASP A 180 -0.54 15.18 -3.79
CA ASP A 180 -0.66 14.96 -5.23
C ASP A 180 -1.39 13.65 -5.54
N LEU A 181 -1.02 12.55 -4.87
CA LEU A 181 -1.69 11.27 -5.02
C LEU A 181 -3.16 11.33 -4.58
N PHE A 182 -3.49 12.02 -3.48
CA PHE A 182 -4.89 12.18 -3.07
C PHE A 182 -5.70 12.96 -4.10
N ILE A 183 -5.14 14.03 -4.66
CA ILE A 183 -5.80 14.82 -5.71
C ILE A 183 -6.03 13.95 -6.96
N GLN A 184 -5.07 13.14 -7.37
CA GLN A 184 -5.23 12.19 -8.48
C GLN A 184 -6.36 11.20 -8.19
N LEU A 185 -6.34 10.53 -7.04
CA LEU A 185 -7.38 9.57 -6.64
C LEU A 185 -8.78 10.20 -6.61
N ILE A 186 -8.91 11.43 -6.08
CA ILE A 186 -10.18 12.16 -6.08
C ILE A 186 -10.63 12.48 -7.52
N THR A 187 -9.69 12.81 -8.40
CA THR A 187 -9.99 13.14 -9.80
C THR A 187 -10.43 11.90 -10.56
N ASP A 188 -9.71 10.78 -10.40
CA ASP A 188 -10.00 9.52 -11.08
C ASP A 188 -11.32 8.88 -10.59
N SER A 189 -11.78 9.23 -9.40
CA SER A 189 -13.07 8.79 -8.83
C SER A 189 -14.29 9.55 -9.34
N GLU A 190 -14.20 10.24 -10.47
CA GLU A 190 -15.27 11.08 -11.05
C GLU A 190 -16.63 10.37 -11.19
N ARG A 191 -16.61 9.07 -11.47
CA ARG A 191 -17.82 8.26 -11.60
C ARG A 191 -18.38 7.74 -10.27
N GLN A 192 -17.61 7.80 -9.20
CA GLN A 192 -17.94 7.20 -7.89
C GLN A 192 -18.45 8.23 -6.88
N ILE A 193 -18.00 9.47 -6.97
CA ILE A 193 -18.37 10.54 -6.04
C ILE A 193 -18.90 11.78 -6.76
N SER A 194 -19.86 12.47 -6.11
CA SER A 194 -20.44 13.69 -6.68
C SER A 194 -19.44 14.83 -6.81
N ASN A 195 -19.65 15.73 -7.79
CA ASN A 195 -18.80 16.91 -7.98
C ASN A 195 -18.70 17.77 -6.72
N GLN A 196 -19.79 17.89 -5.94
CA GLN A 196 -19.78 18.64 -4.68
C GLN A 196 -18.81 18.01 -3.67
N LYS A 197 -18.84 16.68 -3.54
CA LYS A 197 -17.93 15.96 -2.63
C LYS A 197 -16.48 16.04 -3.10
N ARG A 198 -16.23 15.90 -4.41
CA ARG A 198 -14.90 16.10 -5.02
C ARG A 198 -14.35 17.48 -4.68
N LYS A 199 -15.16 18.54 -4.90
CA LYS A 199 -14.80 19.93 -4.55
C LYS A 199 -14.43 20.08 -3.09
N GLN A 200 -15.20 19.49 -2.17
CA GLN A 200 -14.92 19.55 -0.72
C GLN A 200 -13.60 18.86 -0.38
N LEU A 201 -13.34 17.68 -0.95
CA LEU A 201 -12.11 16.91 -0.69
C LEU A 201 -10.87 17.61 -1.27
N ILE A 202 -10.94 18.10 -2.51
CA ILE A 202 -9.84 18.88 -3.10
C ILE A 202 -9.56 20.12 -2.26
N GLY A 203 -10.60 20.86 -1.85
CA GLY A 203 -10.46 22.03 -0.98
C GLY A 203 -9.82 21.70 0.37
N LEU A 204 -10.15 20.55 0.96
CA LEU A 204 -9.54 20.05 2.18
C LEU A 204 -8.05 19.80 1.99
N VAL A 205 -7.65 19.05 0.96
CA VAL A 205 -6.25 18.75 0.67
C VAL A 205 -5.46 20.04 0.46
N ILE A 206 -5.95 20.96 -0.38
CA ILE A 206 -5.33 22.26 -0.62
C ILE A 206 -5.16 23.05 0.69
N SER A 207 -6.19 23.08 1.54
CA SER A 207 -6.15 23.81 2.79
C SER A 207 -5.10 23.30 3.77
N GLN A 208 -4.83 21.99 3.76
CA GLN A 208 -3.77 21.39 4.57
C GLN A 208 -2.39 21.62 3.94
N ALA A 209 -2.28 21.51 2.63
CA ALA A 209 -1.03 21.76 1.91
C ALA A 209 -0.53 23.20 2.11
N ILE A 210 -1.41 24.20 2.05
CA ILE A 210 -1.05 25.62 2.27
C ILE A 210 -0.46 25.87 3.67
N LYS A 211 -0.89 25.10 4.68
CA LYS A 211 -0.38 25.27 6.05
C LYS A 211 1.09 24.84 6.22
N ASN A 212 1.57 23.98 5.33
CA ASN A 212 2.91 23.39 5.38
C ASN A 212 3.70 23.65 4.08
N ILE A 213 3.40 24.77 3.40
CA ILE A 213 3.95 25.03 2.07
C ILE A 213 5.45 25.38 2.12
N GLU A 214 6.22 24.78 1.23
CA GLU A 214 7.56 25.23 0.87
C GLU A 214 7.51 26.00 -0.47
N PRO A 215 8.42 26.96 -0.71
CA PRO A 215 8.42 27.76 -1.94
C PRO A 215 8.43 26.94 -3.23
N SER A 216 9.10 25.78 -3.21
CA SER A 216 9.17 24.83 -4.34
C SER A 216 7.81 24.23 -4.73
N GLN A 217 6.82 24.26 -3.84
CA GLN A 217 5.54 23.56 -3.93
C GLN A 217 4.38 24.47 -4.37
N VAL A 218 4.62 25.78 -4.47
CA VAL A 218 3.61 26.76 -4.89
C VAL A 218 2.98 26.40 -6.23
N LYS A 219 3.77 25.86 -7.17
CA LYS A 219 3.29 25.45 -8.49
C LYS A 219 2.23 24.36 -8.40
N ASN A 220 2.40 23.36 -7.53
CA ASN A 220 1.43 22.27 -7.36
C ASN A 220 0.11 22.82 -6.82
N ILE A 221 0.18 23.70 -5.80
CA ILE A 221 -1.02 24.30 -5.22
C ILE A 221 -1.79 25.12 -6.27
N ILE A 222 -1.10 25.89 -7.11
CA ILE A 222 -1.76 26.63 -8.20
C ILE A 222 -2.46 25.66 -9.16
N THR A 223 -1.83 24.53 -9.50
CA THR A 223 -2.42 23.50 -10.34
C THR A 223 -3.68 22.90 -9.70
N TRP A 224 -3.63 22.57 -8.42
CA TRP A 224 -4.77 22.01 -7.67
C TRP A 224 -5.91 23.04 -7.52
N MET A 225 -5.60 24.33 -7.33
CA MET A 225 -6.61 25.39 -7.31
C MET A 225 -7.32 25.55 -8.66
N ARG A 226 -6.59 25.41 -9.77
CA ARG A 226 -7.19 25.42 -11.12
C ARG A 226 -8.13 24.23 -11.28
N LEU A 227 -7.70 23.03 -10.87
CA LEU A 227 -8.55 21.85 -10.89
C LEU A 227 -9.81 22.03 -10.03
N LEU A 228 -9.69 22.65 -8.85
CA LEU A 228 -10.84 22.95 -7.99
C LEU A 228 -11.84 23.88 -8.68
N MET A 229 -11.37 24.88 -9.41
CA MET A 229 -12.23 25.77 -10.22
C MET A 229 -12.92 25.02 -11.38
N GLU A 230 -12.21 24.10 -12.02
CA GLU A 230 -12.77 23.27 -13.09
C GLU A 230 -13.91 22.37 -12.58
N VAL A 231 -13.67 21.66 -11.47
CA VAL A 231 -14.69 20.81 -10.82
C VAL A 231 -15.87 21.64 -10.30
N SER A 232 -15.64 22.93 -10.01
CA SER A 232 -16.70 23.85 -9.53
C SER A 232 -17.61 24.34 -10.63
N GLY A 233 -17.30 24.11 -11.90
CA GLY A 233 -18.07 24.67 -13.02
C GLY A 233 -17.94 26.19 -13.17
N ASP A 234 -17.07 26.85 -12.42
CA ASP A 234 -16.84 28.30 -12.44
C ASP A 234 -15.97 28.75 -13.64
N ARG A 235 -15.98 28.01 -14.74
CA ARG A 235 -15.47 28.53 -16.00
C ARG A 235 -16.43 29.63 -16.53
N LYS A 236 -16.42 30.79 -15.92
CA LYS A 236 -16.70 31.99 -16.70
C LYS A 236 -15.53 32.13 -17.67
N SER A 237 -15.80 31.90 -18.92
CA SER A 237 -14.93 32.16 -20.05
C SER A 237 -14.14 33.45 -19.78
N VAL A 238 -12.85 33.34 -19.44
CA VAL A 238 -11.92 34.45 -19.64
C VAL A 238 -11.62 34.42 -21.14
N VAL A 239 -12.38 35.22 -21.87
CA VAL A 239 -12.08 35.64 -23.23
C VAL A 239 -10.99 36.69 -23.13
#